data_a22f0c2bc0b1caf10e3f1e5b7698a0ce
#
_entry.id   a22f0c2bc0b1caf10e3f1e5b7698a0ce
#
_cell.length_a   1.000
_cell.length_b   1.000
_cell.length_c   1.000
_cell.angle_alpha   90.00
_cell.angle_beta   90.00
_cell.angle_gamma   90.00
#
_symmetry.space_group_name_H-M   'P 1'
#
loop_
_entity.id
_entity.type
_entity.pdbx_description
1 polymer ?
#
loop_
_entity_poly.entity_id
_entity_poly.type
_entity_poly.pdbx_seq_one_letter_code
_entity_poly.pdbx_strand_id
1 'polypeptide(L)'
;MRFIKFIQIVFLFVFTIPSHAQDIELFEQFNGRYDYTAIGNTLNPFENNLDDSFCFPLESSSADLDLSDSTVITAAYLYWAGSGTGDTNVMLNGFSIDADDTYTVDYIEVGGTLTYFSCYADITSFIISEGNTTYELSNLDITEALTTNDRYCSNRTNFAGWSIYIVYENASLPLNQVNLYQGLEIINRNNQEKIINIDNLNVIDNVGAKIGFLAWEGDNSLNFGESLSINNTIIANPPLNLSDNAFNGTNTFTNSNTLYNCDLDVYDIQDNIAIGDTSASIKLTTGDFDDNGQFRADLIIINNIITVLNSQLPDATIVLEDYNVDCGDRTILVDYTVFNVNSTELLPANTPIAFYAEGTIIGQSQTQNDIAIGASESGTISLTLPDEIGDIILLTLAVDDDGSGNGIVAEITETNNIDDVILELLVLPPVQILPNQIGCNEGFNSATFNLIDIFLISESLLTDITFYESFEDLQANTNEIINPESYSNVNNPQTLFVKVDNSPCYDIYEFQVSVDNCPPHVPEGFSPNNDGTNDWFNIQGLYDIFEHHQLKIFNRYGTLIFEGNNNNKWYGRINRGLNNDGKIVPVGTYFYILNPNETNFRPQMGWVYVNY
;
A
#
# COMPACT_ATOMS: atom_id res chain seq x y z
N MET A 1 -34.88 3.96 35.41
CA MET A 1 -33.63 4.24 34.71
C MET A 1 -32.50 3.47 35.38
N ARG A 2 -32.12 2.32 34.83
CA ARG A 2 -30.98 1.51 35.32
C ARG A 2 -29.84 1.65 34.30
N PHE A 3 -28.76 2.27 34.73
CA PHE A 3 -27.49 2.34 33.96
C PHE A 3 -26.79 0.98 34.07
N ILE A 4 -26.65 0.27 32.94
CA ILE A 4 -25.79 -0.89 32.80
C ILE A 4 -24.39 -0.38 32.39
N LYS A 5 -23.44 -0.52 33.31
CA LYS A 5 -22.00 -0.29 33.00
C LYS A 5 -21.47 -1.50 32.23
N PHE A 6 -21.11 -1.31 30.97
CA PHE A 6 -20.31 -2.28 30.22
C PHE A 6 -18.85 -2.18 30.70
N ILE A 7 -18.36 -3.24 31.33
CA ILE A 7 -16.92 -3.43 31.62
C ILE A 7 -16.34 -4.10 30.38
N GLN A 8 -15.54 -3.34 29.60
CA GLN A 8 -14.68 -3.91 28.56
C GLN A 8 -13.49 -4.60 29.26
N ILE A 9 -13.48 -5.94 29.24
CA ILE A 9 -12.32 -6.73 29.62
C ILE A 9 -11.43 -6.77 28.37
N VAL A 10 -10.32 -6.01 28.42
CA VAL A 10 -9.24 -6.11 27.43
C VAL A 10 -8.47 -7.38 27.76
N PHE A 11 -8.64 -8.43 26.96
CA PHE A 11 -7.76 -9.59 26.97
C PHE A 11 -6.43 -9.19 26.33
N LEU A 12 -5.43 -8.96 27.15
CA LEU A 12 -4.05 -8.87 26.69
C LEU A 12 -3.59 -10.29 26.31
N PHE A 13 -3.63 -10.62 25.02
CA PHE A 13 -2.96 -11.80 24.51
C PHE A 13 -1.45 -11.51 24.55
N VAL A 14 -0.78 -12.03 25.57
CA VAL A 14 0.68 -12.18 25.56
C VAL A 14 0.96 -13.31 24.59
N PHE A 15 1.32 -12.99 23.36
CA PHE A 15 1.95 -13.95 22.46
C PHE A 15 3.34 -14.24 23.04
N THR A 16 3.47 -15.36 23.76
CA THR A 16 4.77 -15.99 23.94
C THR A 16 5.13 -16.55 22.58
N ILE A 17 5.99 -15.88 21.84
CA ILE A 17 6.66 -16.44 20.67
C ILE A 17 7.56 -17.52 21.24
N PRO A 18 7.34 -18.82 20.94
CA PRO A 18 8.32 -19.83 21.29
C PRO A 18 9.59 -19.49 20.52
N SER A 19 10.74 -19.40 21.20
CA SER A 19 12.03 -19.36 20.51
C SER A 19 12.21 -20.71 19.83
N HIS A 20 12.04 -20.75 18.53
CA HIS A 20 12.38 -21.90 17.72
C HIS A 20 13.80 -21.69 17.20
N ALA A 21 14.56 -22.80 17.09
CA ALA A 21 15.71 -22.84 16.20
C ALA A 21 15.29 -22.20 14.88
N GLN A 22 15.97 -21.16 14.46
CA GLN A 22 15.64 -20.54 13.19
C GLN A 22 16.39 -21.29 12.11
N ASP A 23 15.64 -21.87 11.18
CA ASP A 23 16.21 -22.57 10.03
C ASP A 23 17.21 -21.63 9.31
N ILE A 24 18.28 -22.22 8.79
CA ILE A 24 19.24 -21.48 7.97
C ILE A 24 18.59 -21.21 6.63
N GLU A 25 18.24 -19.95 6.38
CA GLU A 25 17.54 -19.48 5.18
C GLU A 25 18.34 -18.39 4.48
N LEU A 26 18.02 -18.13 3.20
CA LEU A 26 18.63 -17.03 2.45
C LEU A 26 18.29 -15.71 3.14
N PHE A 27 19.32 -15.01 3.60
CA PHE A 27 19.18 -13.71 4.24
C PHE A 27 19.38 -12.56 3.24
N GLU A 28 20.50 -12.61 2.49
CA GLU A 28 20.83 -11.57 1.51
C GLU A 28 21.46 -12.19 0.27
N GLN A 29 21.23 -11.56 -0.88
CA GLN A 29 21.81 -11.94 -2.16
C GLN A 29 22.36 -10.69 -2.86
N PHE A 30 23.60 -10.80 -3.32
CA PHE A 30 24.27 -9.73 -4.05
C PHE A 30 24.62 -10.22 -5.45
N ASN A 31 24.17 -9.48 -6.47
CA ASN A 31 24.37 -9.83 -7.87
C ASN A 31 25.16 -8.72 -8.58
N GLY A 32 26.33 -9.06 -9.11
CA GLY A 32 27.24 -8.10 -9.70
C GLY A 32 28.71 -8.50 -9.54
N ARG A 33 29.60 -7.51 -9.55
CA ARG A 33 31.05 -7.75 -9.38
C ARG A 33 31.43 -7.81 -7.90
N TYR A 34 30.76 -8.73 -7.19
CA TYR A 34 30.88 -8.89 -5.75
C TYR A 34 31.70 -10.10 -5.36
N ASP A 35 32.31 -9.99 -4.20
CA ASP A 35 32.95 -11.07 -3.47
C ASP A 35 32.86 -10.75 -1.98
N TYR A 36 33.31 -11.64 -1.13
CA TYR A 36 33.33 -11.44 0.30
C TYR A 36 34.68 -11.80 0.94
N THR A 37 34.90 -11.25 2.12
CA THR A 37 35.87 -11.72 3.10
C THR A 37 35.22 -11.84 4.46
N ALA A 38 35.86 -12.55 5.37
CA ALA A 38 35.40 -12.60 6.74
C ALA A 38 36.60 -12.45 7.70
N ILE A 39 36.35 -11.77 8.80
CA ILE A 39 37.26 -11.68 9.95
C ILE A 39 36.50 -12.13 11.20
N GLY A 40 37.23 -12.61 12.20
CA GLY A 40 36.63 -13.04 13.45
C GLY A 40 37.61 -13.73 14.36
N ASN A 41 37.18 -13.98 15.57
CA ASN A 41 38.02 -14.69 16.56
C ASN A 41 37.14 -15.36 17.62
N THR A 42 37.73 -16.33 18.28
CA THR A 42 37.17 -16.98 19.45
C THR A 42 37.44 -16.19 20.72
N LEU A 43 36.60 -16.35 21.72
CA LEU A 43 36.87 -15.97 23.13
C LEU A 43 37.20 -17.18 24.00
N ASN A 44 37.29 -18.37 23.42
CA ASN A 44 37.78 -19.54 24.12
C ASN A 44 39.33 -19.49 24.19
N PRO A 45 39.93 -19.57 25.36
CA PRO A 45 41.41 -19.55 25.49
C PRO A 45 42.06 -20.81 24.93
N PHE A 46 41.34 -21.93 24.93
CA PHE A 46 41.72 -23.23 24.39
C PHE A 46 40.46 -23.98 23.96
N GLU A 47 40.67 -25.09 23.24
CA GLU A 47 39.59 -26.02 22.91
C GLU A 47 38.93 -26.56 24.20
N ASN A 48 37.60 -26.40 24.31
CA ASN A 48 36.83 -26.72 25.51
C ASN A 48 36.88 -28.21 25.86
N ASN A 49 37.14 -29.07 24.89
CA ASN A 49 37.22 -30.51 25.02
C ASN A 49 38.52 -31.03 25.70
N LEU A 50 39.55 -30.20 25.84
CA LEU A 50 40.82 -30.63 26.39
C LEU A 50 40.85 -30.67 27.92
N ASP A 51 40.35 -29.62 28.60
CA ASP A 51 40.42 -29.49 30.05
C ASP A 51 39.31 -28.57 30.59
N ASP A 52 38.54 -29.02 31.57
CA ASP A 52 37.45 -28.25 32.20
C ASP A 52 37.95 -26.96 32.91
N SER A 53 39.26 -26.82 33.16
CA SER A 53 39.85 -25.63 33.78
C SER A 53 39.78 -24.39 32.86
N PHE A 54 39.52 -24.55 31.58
CA PHE A 54 39.40 -23.47 30.59
C PHE A 54 37.95 -23.06 30.31
N CYS A 55 37.00 -23.45 31.15
CA CYS A 55 35.58 -23.10 31.00
C CYS A 55 35.33 -21.66 31.47
N PHE A 56 35.86 -20.70 30.74
CA PHE A 56 35.63 -19.26 30.90
C PHE A 56 35.97 -18.53 29.59
N PRO A 57 35.26 -17.48 29.22
CA PRO A 57 35.61 -16.67 28.04
C PRO A 57 36.76 -15.71 28.36
N LEU A 58 37.52 -15.34 27.33
CA LEU A 58 38.41 -14.18 27.37
C LEU A 58 37.58 -12.88 27.42
N GLU A 59 38.17 -11.80 27.99
CA GLU A 59 37.50 -10.50 28.07
C GLU A 59 37.35 -9.84 26.67
N SER A 60 38.26 -10.10 25.74
CA SER A 60 38.23 -9.61 24.37
C SER A 60 39.07 -10.50 23.43
N SER A 61 38.85 -10.38 22.17
CA SER A 61 39.70 -10.91 21.11
C SER A 61 39.66 -10.02 19.87
N SER A 62 40.67 -10.15 19.00
CA SER A 62 40.85 -9.24 17.85
C SER A 62 41.04 -9.99 16.54
N ALA A 63 40.68 -9.35 15.42
CA ALA A 63 40.97 -9.80 14.08
C ALA A 63 41.29 -8.60 13.17
N ASP A 64 42.14 -8.80 12.17
CA ASP A 64 42.55 -7.74 11.24
C ASP A 64 41.74 -7.79 9.94
N LEU A 65 41.26 -6.63 9.46
CA LEU A 65 40.71 -6.45 8.15
C LEU A 65 41.75 -5.79 7.23
N ASP A 66 42.01 -6.44 6.09
CA ASP A 66 42.93 -5.93 5.07
C ASP A 66 42.31 -6.13 3.66
N LEU A 67 41.61 -5.13 3.18
CA LEU A 67 41.02 -5.08 1.83
C LEU A 67 41.90 -4.24 0.91
N SER A 68 41.94 -4.59 -0.38
CA SER A 68 42.66 -3.80 -1.37
C SER A 68 42.03 -2.42 -1.59
N ASP A 69 42.83 -1.41 -1.94
CA ASP A 69 42.40 -0.01 -2.18
C ASP A 69 41.34 0.13 -3.31
N SER A 70 41.20 -0.86 -4.17
CA SER A 70 40.20 -0.87 -5.26
C SER A 70 38.87 -1.47 -4.88
N THR A 71 38.70 -1.83 -3.62
CA THR A 71 37.50 -2.51 -3.08
C THR A 71 36.56 -1.50 -2.45
N VAL A 72 35.25 -1.62 -2.76
CA VAL A 72 34.21 -0.82 -2.14
C VAL A 72 33.35 -1.75 -1.26
N ILE A 73 33.29 -1.44 0.04
CA ILE A 73 32.47 -2.21 0.99
C ILE A 73 30.99 -1.94 0.68
N THR A 74 30.23 -3.00 0.46
CA THR A 74 28.81 -2.95 0.15
C THR A 74 27.96 -3.28 1.38
N ALA A 75 28.36 -4.33 2.13
CA ALA A 75 27.68 -4.74 3.35
C ALA A 75 28.67 -5.33 4.35
N ALA A 76 28.38 -5.19 5.64
CA ALA A 76 29.17 -5.81 6.70
C ALA A 76 28.26 -6.22 7.86
N TYR A 77 28.30 -7.49 8.22
CA TYR A 77 27.43 -8.11 9.21
C TYR A 77 28.25 -8.72 10.33
N LEU A 78 28.00 -8.26 11.55
CA LEU A 78 28.59 -8.80 12.77
C LEU A 78 27.71 -9.92 13.32
N TYR A 79 28.34 -11.06 13.60
CA TYR A 79 27.75 -12.17 14.33
C TYR A 79 28.58 -12.43 15.59
N TRP A 80 27.91 -12.61 16.74
CA TRP A 80 28.52 -13.07 17.95
C TRP A 80 27.65 -14.12 18.63
N ALA A 81 28.26 -15.14 19.16
CA ALA A 81 27.55 -16.30 19.64
C ALA A 81 28.20 -16.87 20.92
N GLY A 82 27.43 -17.68 21.63
CA GLY A 82 27.95 -18.32 22.85
C GLY A 82 26.92 -19.19 23.56
N SER A 83 27.40 -19.72 24.70
CA SER A 83 26.58 -20.51 25.63
C SER A 83 25.60 -19.62 26.39
N GLY A 84 24.32 -20.01 26.48
CA GLY A 84 23.27 -19.27 27.17
C GLY A 84 22.13 -18.81 26.26
N THR A 85 21.36 -17.85 26.75
CA THR A 85 20.14 -17.36 26.05
C THR A 85 20.34 -16.06 25.28
N GLY A 86 21.55 -15.49 25.32
CA GLY A 86 21.92 -14.29 24.56
C GLY A 86 22.53 -13.19 25.44
N ASP A 87 23.48 -12.50 24.85
CA ASP A 87 23.98 -11.19 25.27
C ASP A 87 23.79 -10.26 24.07
N THR A 88 22.81 -9.35 24.15
CA THR A 88 22.35 -8.54 23.02
C THR A 88 23.14 -7.25 22.84
N ASN A 89 24.16 -7.00 23.63
CA ASN A 89 25.01 -5.81 23.54
C ASN A 89 26.48 -6.14 23.74
N VAL A 90 27.30 -5.82 22.74
CA VAL A 90 28.75 -6.02 22.77
C VAL A 90 29.49 -4.72 22.46
N MET A 91 30.79 -4.70 22.66
CA MET A 91 31.63 -3.57 22.27
C MET A 91 32.52 -3.99 21.09
N LEU A 92 32.51 -3.21 19.99
CA LEU A 92 33.42 -3.35 18.87
C LEU A 92 34.29 -2.09 18.78
N ASN A 93 35.60 -2.23 18.93
CA ASN A 93 36.56 -1.10 19.03
C ASN A 93 36.14 -0.04 20.06
N GLY A 94 35.50 -0.45 21.15
CA GLY A 94 35.01 0.46 22.20
C GLY A 94 33.70 1.17 21.90
N PHE A 95 33.05 0.84 20.78
CA PHE A 95 31.69 1.31 20.44
C PHE A 95 30.65 0.24 20.79
N SER A 96 29.56 0.66 21.40
CA SER A 96 28.46 -0.23 21.76
C SER A 96 27.68 -0.63 20.53
N ILE A 97 27.52 -1.94 20.32
CA ILE A 97 26.71 -2.52 19.25
C ILE A 97 25.54 -3.29 19.88
N ASP A 98 24.33 -2.93 19.56
CA ASP A 98 23.12 -3.65 19.93
C ASP A 98 22.76 -4.65 18.82
N ALA A 99 22.26 -5.81 19.19
CA ALA A 99 21.79 -6.80 18.23
C ALA A 99 20.51 -6.31 17.52
N ASP A 100 20.49 -6.46 16.19
CA ASP A 100 19.27 -6.30 15.39
C ASP A 100 18.36 -7.52 15.56
N ASP A 101 18.96 -8.71 15.69
CA ASP A 101 18.22 -9.95 15.96
C ASP A 101 19.03 -10.92 16.82
N THR A 102 18.34 -11.89 17.45
CA THR A 102 18.94 -12.90 18.32
C THR A 102 18.29 -14.25 18.09
N TYR A 103 19.09 -15.21 17.69
CA TYR A 103 18.72 -16.60 17.49
C TYR A 103 19.08 -17.44 18.70
N THR A 104 18.26 -18.43 19.03
CA THR A 104 18.58 -19.40 20.09
C THR A 104 18.27 -20.80 19.64
N VAL A 105 19.09 -21.77 20.08
CA VAL A 105 18.87 -23.18 19.78
C VAL A 105 19.11 -24.01 21.02
N ASP A 106 18.30 -25.05 21.22
CA ASP A 106 18.35 -25.93 22.36
C ASP A 106 18.99 -27.28 22.03
N TYR A 107 19.99 -27.66 22.78
CA TYR A 107 20.56 -29.00 22.80
C TYR A 107 19.96 -29.81 23.94
N ILE A 108 19.13 -30.79 23.61
CA ILE A 108 18.39 -31.62 24.57
C ILE A 108 19.18 -32.89 24.84
N GLU A 109 19.63 -33.06 26.08
CA GLU A 109 20.35 -34.22 26.55
C GLU A 109 19.67 -34.95 27.72
N VAL A 110 20.20 -36.15 28.06
CA VAL A 110 19.82 -36.85 29.28
C VAL A 110 20.36 -36.06 30.50
N GLY A 111 19.43 -35.33 31.14
CA GLY A 111 19.78 -34.54 32.35
C GLY A 111 19.44 -33.04 32.20
N GLY A 112 19.03 -32.54 31.06
CA GLY A 112 18.55 -31.18 30.88
C GLY A 112 18.85 -30.59 29.50
N THR A 113 18.45 -29.37 29.31
CA THR A 113 18.66 -28.59 28.08
C THR A 113 19.82 -27.65 28.26
N LEU A 114 20.68 -27.55 27.26
CA LEU A 114 21.68 -26.47 27.08
C LEU A 114 21.17 -25.57 25.93
N THR A 115 21.15 -24.28 26.17
CA THR A 115 20.72 -23.30 25.15
C THR A 115 21.93 -22.55 24.63
N TYR A 116 22.02 -22.35 23.36
CA TYR A 116 23.04 -21.54 22.69
C TYR A 116 22.40 -20.42 21.91
N PHE A 117 23.11 -19.33 21.74
CA PHE A 117 22.64 -18.16 21.03
C PHE A 117 23.61 -17.68 19.97
N SER A 118 23.08 -16.97 18.97
CA SER A 118 23.82 -16.09 18.09
C SER A 118 23.05 -14.80 17.93
N CYS A 119 23.74 -13.68 18.03
CA CYS A 119 23.23 -12.35 17.74
C CYS A 119 23.79 -11.87 16.40
N TYR A 120 23.05 -11.01 15.75
CA TYR A 120 23.37 -10.40 14.49
C TYR A 120 23.20 -8.88 14.57
N ALA A 121 24.08 -8.12 13.87
CA ALA A 121 23.93 -6.69 13.65
C ALA A 121 24.49 -6.26 12.30
N ASP A 122 23.76 -5.38 11.58
CA ASP A 122 24.29 -4.68 10.42
C ASP A 122 25.21 -3.54 10.87
N ILE A 123 26.50 -3.70 10.61
CA ILE A 123 27.54 -2.73 10.96
C ILE A 123 28.20 -2.11 9.72
N THR A 124 27.51 -2.13 8.58
CA THR A 124 28.03 -1.65 7.28
C THR A 124 28.60 -0.25 7.39
N SER A 125 27.83 0.69 7.92
CA SER A 125 28.28 2.07 8.08
C SER A 125 29.51 2.22 8.98
N PHE A 126 29.60 1.38 10.02
CA PHE A 126 30.74 1.35 10.94
C PHE A 126 32.00 0.86 10.23
N ILE A 127 31.92 -0.28 9.52
CA ILE A 127 33.06 -0.82 8.78
C ILE A 127 33.52 0.11 7.63
N ILE A 128 32.60 0.76 6.94
CA ILE A 128 32.91 1.78 5.92
C ILE A 128 33.71 2.95 6.54
N SER A 129 33.37 3.37 7.75
CA SER A 129 34.03 4.51 8.41
C SER A 129 35.41 4.16 8.99
N GLU A 130 35.56 2.96 9.54
CA GLU A 130 36.81 2.51 10.17
C GLU A 130 37.82 1.96 9.15
N GLY A 131 37.33 1.28 8.09
CA GLY A 131 38.14 0.71 7.03
C GLY A 131 39.05 -0.42 7.50
N ASN A 132 40.20 -0.55 6.80
CA ASN A 132 41.24 -1.52 7.16
C ASN A 132 41.87 -1.18 8.51
N THR A 133 41.64 -2.03 9.50
CA THR A 133 42.19 -1.89 10.87
C THR A 133 42.05 -3.20 11.62
N THR A 134 42.60 -3.24 12.84
CA THR A 134 42.32 -4.30 13.80
C THR A 134 40.97 -4.02 14.47
N TYR A 135 40.08 -4.99 14.44
CA TYR A 135 38.80 -4.97 15.13
C TYR A 135 38.90 -5.81 16.38
N GLU A 136 38.52 -5.24 17.54
CA GLU A 136 38.47 -5.90 18.82
C GLU A 136 37.02 -5.98 19.32
N LEU A 137 36.54 -7.21 19.54
CA LEU A 137 35.26 -7.43 20.21
C LEU A 137 35.49 -7.72 21.69
N SER A 138 34.70 -7.08 22.55
CA SER A 138 34.74 -7.23 24.00
C SER A 138 33.33 -7.16 24.61
N ASN A 139 33.25 -7.46 25.90
CA ASN A 139 32.01 -7.46 26.70
C ASN A 139 30.97 -8.52 26.27
N LEU A 140 31.34 -9.52 25.49
CA LEU A 140 30.48 -10.69 25.31
C LEU A 140 30.49 -11.52 26.60
N ASP A 141 29.37 -11.53 27.33
CA ASP A 141 29.24 -12.16 28.64
C ASP A 141 28.36 -13.42 28.61
N ILE A 142 28.99 -14.56 28.80
CA ILE A 142 28.34 -15.87 28.99
C ILE A 142 28.48 -16.40 30.42
N THR A 143 29.02 -15.59 31.34
CA THR A 143 29.40 -16.03 32.72
C THR A 143 28.20 -16.53 33.52
N GLU A 144 27.04 -15.89 33.36
CA GLU A 144 25.82 -16.34 34.05
C GLU A 144 25.40 -17.75 33.58
N ALA A 145 25.46 -18.03 32.29
CA ALA A 145 25.11 -19.35 31.74
C ALA A 145 26.05 -20.43 32.28
N LEU A 146 27.38 -20.18 32.29
CA LEU A 146 28.38 -21.13 32.76
C LEU A 146 28.29 -21.37 34.28
N THR A 147 27.91 -20.35 35.06
CA THR A 147 27.84 -20.46 36.54
C THR A 147 26.50 -21.03 37.02
N THR A 148 25.40 -20.81 36.29
CA THR A 148 24.09 -21.35 36.67
C THR A 148 23.85 -22.77 36.18
N ASN A 149 24.54 -23.20 35.12
CA ASN A 149 24.46 -24.55 34.59
C ASN A 149 25.87 -25.08 34.29
N ASP A 150 26.44 -25.79 35.25
CA ASP A 150 27.79 -26.40 35.18
C ASP A 150 27.92 -27.44 34.06
N ARG A 151 26.84 -27.82 33.42
CA ARG A 151 26.85 -28.80 32.33
C ARG A 151 27.50 -28.27 31.05
N TYR A 152 27.51 -26.96 30.83
CA TYR A 152 28.31 -26.39 29.74
C TYR A 152 29.79 -26.74 29.87
N CYS A 153 30.30 -26.68 31.10
CA CYS A 153 31.68 -27.02 31.41
C CYS A 153 31.91 -28.54 31.48
N SER A 154 31.05 -29.28 32.20
CA SER A 154 31.23 -30.72 32.40
C SER A 154 31.00 -31.54 31.14
N ASN A 155 30.15 -31.06 30.21
CA ASN A 155 29.97 -31.67 28.90
C ASN A 155 30.99 -31.17 27.88
N ARG A 156 31.74 -30.11 28.24
CA ARG A 156 32.75 -29.50 27.36
C ARG A 156 32.15 -28.95 26.08
N THR A 157 31.04 -28.20 26.23
CA THR A 157 30.28 -27.62 25.11
C THR A 157 30.10 -26.09 25.28
N ASN A 158 31.03 -25.46 26.02
CA ASN A 158 31.04 -24.03 26.21
C ASN A 158 31.85 -23.32 25.14
N PHE A 159 31.25 -22.30 24.54
CA PHE A 159 31.97 -21.44 23.60
C PHE A 159 31.50 -19.99 23.67
N ALA A 160 32.32 -19.09 23.18
CA ALA A 160 32.00 -17.72 22.81
C ALA A 160 32.93 -17.26 21.68
N GLY A 161 32.38 -16.53 20.73
CA GLY A 161 33.16 -16.04 19.60
C GLY A 161 32.37 -15.05 18.74
N TRP A 162 33.05 -14.51 17.74
CA TRP A 162 32.47 -13.52 16.84
C TRP A 162 33.09 -13.58 15.44
N SER A 163 32.32 -13.09 14.45
CA SER A 163 32.77 -12.94 13.08
C SER A 163 32.12 -11.73 12.43
N ILE A 164 32.79 -11.10 11.48
CA ILE A 164 32.24 -10.08 10.59
C ILE A 164 32.38 -10.60 9.16
N TYR A 165 31.25 -10.79 8.47
CA TYR A 165 31.23 -10.98 7.02
C TYR A 165 31.20 -9.64 6.34
N ILE A 166 32.09 -9.40 5.38
CA ILE A 166 32.20 -8.17 4.60
C ILE A 166 32.03 -8.51 3.12
N VAL A 167 30.91 -8.08 2.54
CA VAL A 167 30.66 -8.16 1.09
C VAL A 167 31.16 -6.89 0.43
N TYR A 168 31.90 -7.04 -0.64
CA TYR A 168 32.54 -5.92 -1.32
C TYR A 168 32.42 -6.03 -2.85
N GLU A 169 32.40 -4.86 -3.50
CA GLU A 169 32.48 -4.71 -4.94
C GLU A 169 33.91 -4.43 -5.39
N ASN A 170 34.31 -5.03 -6.52
CA ASN A 170 35.55 -4.71 -7.20
C ASN A 170 35.37 -4.90 -8.70
N ALA A 171 35.68 -3.87 -9.50
CA ALA A 171 35.48 -3.86 -10.95
C ALA A 171 36.28 -4.95 -11.71
N SER A 172 37.32 -5.55 -11.08
CA SER A 172 38.11 -6.63 -11.64
C SER A 172 37.50 -8.02 -11.46
N LEU A 173 36.47 -8.16 -10.61
CA LEU A 173 35.80 -9.42 -10.38
C LEU A 173 34.89 -9.81 -11.55
N PRO A 174 34.66 -11.11 -11.78
CA PRO A 174 33.57 -11.55 -12.64
C PRO A 174 32.20 -11.10 -12.06
N LEU A 175 31.16 -11.25 -12.86
CA LEU A 175 29.79 -11.11 -12.36
C LEU A 175 29.46 -12.35 -11.54
N ASN A 176 29.21 -12.16 -10.27
CA ASN A 176 28.94 -13.21 -9.30
C ASN A 176 27.56 -13.04 -8.67
N GLN A 177 26.98 -14.13 -8.29
CA GLN A 177 25.90 -14.22 -7.34
C GLN A 177 26.50 -14.62 -5.99
N VAL A 178 26.38 -13.74 -4.99
CA VAL A 178 26.80 -13.99 -3.60
C VAL A 178 25.56 -14.19 -2.77
N ASN A 179 25.39 -15.41 -2.22
CA ASN A 179 24.25 -15.73 -1.37
C ASN A 179 24.72 -15.91 0.07
N LEU A 180 24.18 -15.12 0.99
CA LEU A 180 24.38 -15.25 2.44
C LEU A 180 23.15 -15.87 3.07
N TYR A 181 23.31 -17.04 3.65
CA TYR A 181 22.31 -17.73 4.47
C TYR A 181 22.64 -17.53 5.94
N GLN A 182 21.63 -17.28 6.76
CA GLN A 182 21.80 -17.15 8.21
C GLN A 182 20.68 -17.85 8.98
N GLY A 183 20.98 -18.18 10.21
CA GLY A 183 20.09 -18.84 11.16
C GLY A 183 20.90 -19.40 12.33
N LEU A 184 20.35 -20.33 13.07
CA LEU A 184 21.09 -21.05 14.11
C LEU A 184 20.54 -22.45 14.28
N GLU A 185 21.27 -23.43 13.78
CA GLU A 185 20.86 -24.83 13.83
C GLU A 185 21.92 -25.74 14.46
N ILE A 186 21.48 -26.74 15.20
CA ILE A 186 22.35 -27.76 15.79
C ILE A 186 22.27 -29.03 14.92
N ILE A 187 23.44 -29.53 14.50
CA ILE A 187 23.62 -30.90 14.07
C ILE A 187 24.37 -31.68 15.15
N ASN A 188 23.93 -32.90 15.41
CA ASN A 188 24.45 -33.75 16.47
C ASN A 188 24.05 -35.20 16.22
N ARG A 189 24.27 -36.09 17.16
CA ARG A 189 23.87 -37.52 17.04
C ARG A 189 22.40 -37.73 16.67
N ASN A 190 21.49 -36.86 17.08
CA ASN A 190 20.04 -36.99 16.83
C ASN A 190 19.60 -36.30 15.54
N ASN A 191 20.28 -35.23 15.16
CA ASN A 191 20.09 -34.48 13.91
C ASN A 191 21.43 -34.48 13.16
N GLN A 192 21.64 -35.48 12.30
CA GLN A 192 22.96 -35.87 11.82
C GLN A 192 23.48 -35.02 10.67
N GLU A 193 22.60 -34.33 9.98
CA GLU A 193 22.95 -33.54 8.78
C GLU A 193 22.02 -32.33 8.59
N LYS A 194 22.56 -31.30 7.95
CA LYS A 194 21.78 -30.18 7.38
C LYS A 194 21.99 -30.16 5.89
N ILE A 195 20.89 -30.05 5.14
CA ILE A 195 20.89 -29.87 3.68
C ILE A 195 20.30 -28.51 3.35
N ILE A 196 21.01 -27.75 2.52
CA ILE A 196 20.58 -26.47 1.97
C ILE A 196 20.66 -26.57 0.46
N ASN A 197 19.55 -26.24 -0.22
CA ASN A 197 19.50 -26.19 -1.67
C ASN A 197 19.56 -24.74 -2.12
N ILE A 198 20.43 -24.47 -3.07
CA ILE A 198 20.51 -23.21 -3.80
C ILE A 198 19.83 -23.44 -5.14
N ASP A 199 18.74 -22.76 -5.38
CA ASP A 199 18.00 -22.77 -6.64
C ASP A 199 18.24 -21.45 -7.42
N ASN A 200 17.65 -21.32 -8.59
CA ASN A 200 17.75 -20.14 -9.44
C ASN A 200 19.21 -19.77 -9.79
N LEU A 201 19.94 -20.74 -10.27
CA LEU A 201 21.29 -20.58 -10.81
C LEU A 201 21.27 -20.67 -12.34
N ASN A 202 22.24 -20.06 -12.97
CA ASN A 202 22.66 -20.33 -14.34
C ASN A 202 24.17 -20.15 -14.40
N VAL A 203 24.88 -21.17 -13.95
CA VAL A 203 26.35 -21.14 -13.86
C VAL A 203 26.95 -21.09 -15.25
N ILE A 204 27.64 -20.00 -15.59
CA ILE A 204 28.30 -19.85 -16.90
C ILE A 204 29.82 -20.06 -16.85
N ASP A 205 30.41 -19.91 -15.66
CA ASP A 205 31.80 -20.18 -15.38
C ASP A 205 31.91 -20.72 -13.93
N ASN A 206 32.69 -21.75 -13.72
CA ASN A 206 32.90 -22.32 -12.40
C ASN A 206 34.23 -21.87 -11.75
N VAL A 207 35.04 -21.12 -12.47
CA VAL A 207 36.31 -20.60 -11.94
C VAL A 207 36.07 -19.59 -10.84
N GLY A 208 36.66 -19.84 -9.66
CA GLY A 208 36.48 -19.00 -8.47
C GLY A 208 35.21 -19.25 -7.68
N ALA A 209 34.42 -20.26 -8.05
CA ALA A 209 33.28 -20.70 -7.25
C ALA A 209 33.74 -21.16 -5.86
N LYS A 210 33.13 -20.59 -4.81
CA LYS A 210 33.52 -20.88 -3.42
C LYS A 210 32.34 -20.89 -2.48
N ILE A 211 32.51 -21.63 -1.37
CA ILE A 211 31.59 -21.66 -0.24
C ILE A 211 32.33 -21.40 1.05
N GLY A 212 31.75 -20.61 1.92
CA GLY A 212 32.21 -20.44 3.29
C GLY A 212 31.12 -20.71 4.29
N PHE A 213 31.52 -20.94 5.52
CA PHE A 213 30.59 -21.07 6.61
C PHE A 213 31.15 -20.54 7.94
N LEU A 214 30.26 -20.20 8.85
CA LEU A 214 30.51 -19.92 10.25
C LEU A 214 29.80 -21.01 11.07
N ALA A 215 30.57 -21.79 11.80
CA ALA A 215 30.04 -22.77 12.73
C ALA A 215 30.74 -22.61 14.11
N TRP A 216 30.03 -23.04 15.12
CA TRP A 216 30.49 -22.97 16.51
C TRP A 216 30.55 -24.36 17.09
N GLU A 217 31.38 -24.54 18.08
CA GLU A 217 31.53 -25.75 18.89
C GLU A 217 32.34 -26.88 18.23
N GLY A 218 32.78 -26.75 16.98
CA GLY A 218 33.65 -27.75 16.33
C GLY A 218 34.99 -27.93 17.03
N ASP A 219 35.45 -29.17 17.17
CA ASP A 219 36.59 -29.60 17.94
C ASP A 219 37.67 -30.28 17.09
N ASN A 220 38.90 -29.77 17.09
CA ASN A 220 40.02 -30.40 16.38
C ASN A 220 40.38 -31.82 16.94
N SER A 221 40.19 -32.00 18.22
CA SER A 221 40.53 -33.26 18.90
C SER A 221 39.46 -34.34 18.79
N LEU A 222 38.26 -33.99 18.33
CA LEU A 222 37.17 -34.93 18.01
C LEU A 222 37.08 -35.07 16.49
N ASN A 223 37.43 -36.23 15.96
CA ASN A 223 37.31 -36.54 14.57
C ASN A 223 36.38 -37.74 14.45
N PHE A 224 35.13 -37.47 14.09
CA PHE A 224 34.06 -38.51 13.93
C PHE A 224 33.57 -38.65 12.52
N GLY A 225 34.21 -37.97 11.53
CA GLY A 225 33.82 -38.01 10.13
C GLY A 225 32.92 -36.82 9.73
N GLU A 226 33.07 -35.67 10.42
CA GLU A 226 32.39 -34.42 10.09
C GLU A 226 32.78 -33.98 8.70
N SER A 227 31.79 -33.71 7.87
CA SER A 227 32.07 -33.37 6.48
C SER A 227 31.17 -32.30 5.89
N LEU A 228 31.71 -31.57 4.94
CA LEU A 228 30.99 -30.65 4.06
C LEU A 228 31.00 -31.24 2.65
N SER A 229 29.85 -31.28 1.99
CA SER A 229 29.76 -31.74 0.60
C SER A 229 28.90 -30.82 -0.26
N ILE A 230 29.26 -30.73 -1.53
CA ILE A 230 28.51 -30.04 -2.57
C ILE A 230 28.14 -31.05 -3.66
N ASN A 231 26.87 -31.09 -4.04
CA ASN A 231 26.35 -32.01 -5.04
C ASN A 231 26.80 -33.49 -4.77
N ASN A 232 26.75 -33.89 -3.49
CA ASN A 232 27.19 -35.18 -2.95
C ASN A 232 28.70 -35.47 -3.05
N THR A 233 29.54 -34.49 -3.36
CA THR A 233 31.00 -34.63 -3.36
C THR A 233 31.55 -33.96 -2.12
N ILE A 234 32.25 -34.68 -1.25
CA ILE A 234 32.91 -34.12 -0.06
C ILE A 234 34.03 -33.18 -0.50
N ILE A 235 34.09 -32.00 0.11
CA ILE A 235 35.12 -31.01 -0.11
C ILE A 235 36.08 -30.94 1.07
N ALA A 236 37.32 -30.54 0.81
CA ALA A 236 38.35 -30.39 1.83
C ALA A 236 39.36 -29.33 1.40
N ASN A 237 40.06 -28.73 2.36
CA ASN A 237 41.13 -27.77 2.15
C ASN A 237 42.35 -28.11 3.05
N PRO A 238 43.02 -29.24 2.78
CA PRO A 238 44.12 -29.66 3.64
C PRO A 238 45.33 -28.69 3.49
N PRO A 239 46.13 -28.48 4.54
CA PRO A 239 46.12 -29.24 5.83
C PRO A 239 45.13 -28.73 6.86
N LEU A 240 44.42 -27.63 6.66
CA LEU A 240 43.51 -27.05 7.64
C LEU A 240 42.24 -27.90 7.77
N ASN A 241 41.44 -27.94 6.76
CA ASN A 241 40.14 -28.65 6.77
C ASN A 241 40.31 -30.02 6.10
N LEU A 242 40.10 -31.04 6.87
CA LEU A 242 40.16 -32.42 6.39
C LEU A 242 38.79 -32.86 5.85
N SER A 243 38.77 -33.85 5.00
CA SER A 243 37.52 -34.41 4.42
C SER A 243 36.62 -35.12 5.41
N ASP A 244 37.16 -35.45 6.59
CA ASP A 244 36.54 -36.19 7.67
C ASP A 244 36.59 -35.46 9.03
N ASN A 245 36.99 -34.17 9.02
CA ASN A 245 36.98 -33.26 10.16
C ASN A 245 36.88 -31.81 9.63
N ALA A 246 35.73 -31.46 9.14
CA ALA A 246 35.48 -30.15 8.50
C ALA A 246 35.26 -29.02 9.54
N PHE A 247 34.90 -29.36 10.81
CA PHE A 247 34.64 -28.43 11.88
C PHE A 247 35.68 -28.64 12.99
N ASN A 248 36.83 -28.06 12.84
CA ASN A 248 38.01 -28.41 13.64
C ASN A 248 38.76 -27.18 14.21
N GLY A 249 38.04 -26.08 14.44
CA GLY A 249 38.58 -24.87 15.06
C GLY A 249 39.54 -24.09 14.14
N THR A 250 39.17 -23.93 12.87
CA THR A 250 40.03 -23.32 11.85
C THR A 250 39.51 -22.01 11.33
N ASN A 251 40.45 -21.19 10.81
CA ASN A 251 40.15 -19.99 10.04
C ASN A 251 40.98 -19.99 8.76
N THR A 252 40.36 -20.25 7.64
CA THR A 252 41.05 -20.31 6.36
C THR A 252 41.47 -18.95 5.83
N PHE A 253 40.83 -17.85 6.22
CA PHE A 253 41.20 -16.48 5.82
C PHE A 253 42.56 -16.08 6.40
N THR A 254 42.89 -16.57 7.61
CA THR A 254 44.17 -16.30 8.31
C THR A 254 45.12 -17.49 8.29
N ASN A 255 44.71 -18.63 7.73
CA ASN A 255 45.45 -19.89 7.77
C ASN A 255 45.77 -20.33 9.22
N SER A 256 44.80 -20.19 10.14
CA SER A 256 44.91 -20.50 11.55
C SER A 256 44.19 -21.80 11.89
N ASN A 257 44.74 -22.56 12.86
CA ASN A 257 44.10 -23.73 13.48
C ASN A 257 43.91 -23.55 14.99
N THR A 258 43.78 -22.32 15.43
CA THR A 258 43.59 -21.96 16.84
C THR A 258 42.35 -21.11 17.08
N LEU A 259 41.36 -21.24 16.20
CA LEU A 259 40.05 -20.62 16.34
C LEU A 259 39.14 -21.53 17.18
N TYR A 260 39.58 -21.83 18.40
CA TYR A 260 38.98 -22.85 19.26
C TYR A 260 37.46 -22.75 19.39
N ASN A 261 36.75 -23.87 19.09
CA ASN A 261 35.30 -24.00 19.13
C ASN A 261 34.55 -23.00 18.21
N CYS A 262 35.23 -22.63 17.13
CA CYS A 262 34.67 -21.77 16.07
C CYS A 262 35.35 -22.13 14.74
N ASP A 263 34.58 -22.20 13.68
CA ASP A 263 35.09 -22.43 12.32
C ASP A 263 34.63 -21.27 11.42
N LEU A 264 35.59 -20.59 10.82
CA LEU A 264 35.40 -19.51 9.90
C LEU A 264 36.14 -19.82 8.61
N ASP A 265 35.50 -20.60 7.75
CA ASP A 265 36.19 -21.27 6.65
C ASP A 265 35.61 -20.95 5.28
N VAL A 266 36.46 -21.02 4.27
CA VAL A 266 36.11 -20.94 2.85
C VAL A 266 36.76 -22.07 2.06
N TYR A 267 35.99 -22.66 1.16
CA TYR A 267 36.42 -23.74 0.26
C TYR A 267 36.24 -23.32 -1.19
N ASP A 268 37.20 -23.69 -2.03
CA ASP A 268 37.05 -23.69 -3.48
C ASP A 268 36.14 -24.86 -3.90
N ILE A 269 35.09 -24.56 -4.65
CA ILE A 269 34.12 -25.57 -5.12
C ILE A 269 34.00 -25.63 -6.64
N GLN A 270 34.97 -25.05 -7.37
CA GLN A 270 34.96 -25.03 -8.83
C GLN A 270 34.83 -26.44 -9.47
N ASP A 271 35.35 -27.46 -8.82
CA ASP A 271 35.27 -28.86 -9.31
C ASP A 271 33.94 -29.53 -8.94
N ASN A 272 33.10 -28.88 -8.12
CA ASN A 272 31.83 -29.39 -7.60
C ASN A 272 30.61 -28.77 -8.29
N ILE A 273 30.80 -27.68 -9.00
CA ILE A 273 29.78 -26.94 -9.75
C ILE A 273 30.13 -27.00 -11.23
N ALA A 274 29.17 -27.31 -12.08
CA ALA A 274 29.35 -27.41 -13.51
C ALA A 274 28.70 -26.23 -14.27
N ILE A 275 29.29 -25.85 -15.40
CA ILE A 275 28.66 -24.89 -16.30
C ILE A 275 27.31 -25.43 -16.76
N GLY A 276 26.26 -24.63 -16.61
CA GLY A 276 24.87 -24.98 -16.90
C GLY A 276 24.10 -25.54 -15.69
N ASP A 277 24.71 -25.61 -14.49
CA ASP A 277 23.98 -25.96 -13.28
C ASP A 277 22.95 -24.87 -12.94
N THR A 278 21.72 -25.31 -12.65
CA THR A 278 20.60 -24.45 -12.27
C THR A 278 20.27 -24.55 -10.78
N SER A 279 20.93 -25.46 -10.07
CA SER A 279 20.83 -25.61 -8.62
C SER A 279 22.08 -26.28 -8.06
N ALA A 280 22.32 -26.13 -6.77
CA ALA A 280 23.37 -26.81 -6.03
C ALA A 280 22.84 -27.29 -4.67
N SER A 281 23.30 -28.44 -4.19
CA SER A 281 22.94 -28.97 -2.88
C SER A 281 24.17 -28.97 -1.96
N ILE A 282 24.06 -28.25 -0.84
CA ILE A 282 25.06 -28.18 0.22
C ILE A 282 24.62 -29.14 1.32
N LYS A 283 25.52 -29.99 1.80
CA LYS A 283 25.23 -30.87 2.91
C LYS A 283 26.38 -30.83 3.93
N LEU A 284 26.03 -30.56 5.18
CA LEU A 284 26.90 -30.62 6.34
C LEU A 284 26.53 -31.84 7.18
N THR A 285 27.53 -32.58 7.66
CA THR A 285 27.32 -33.74 8.55
C THR A 285 28.17 -33.61 9.80
N THR A 286 27.68 -34.12 10.92
CA THR A 286 28.36 -34.02 12.21
C THR A 286 29.12 -35.28 12.59
N GLY A 287 29.26 -36.24 11.69
CA GLY A 287 29.99 -37.48 11.98
C GLY A 287 29.64 -38.65 11.08
N ASP A 288 30.10 -39.86 11.48
CA ASP A 288 29.88 -41.09 10.69
C ASP A 288 29.73 -42.32 11.63
N PHE A 289 29.50 -43.46 11.06
CA PHE A 289 29.38 -44.75 11.75
C PHE A 289 30.76 -45.32 12.06
N ASP A 290 31.00 -45.68 13.33
CA ASP A 290 32.21 -46.41 13.74
C ASP A 290 32.21 -47.85 13.25
N ASP A 291 33.34 -48.55 13.45
CA ASP A 291 33.50 -49.95 13.07
C ASP A 291 32.48 -50.89 13.72
N ASN A 292 31.79 -50.49 14.78
CA ASN A 292 30.75 -51.23 15.48
C ASN A 292 29.32 -50.87 14.96
N GLY A 293 29.21 -49.98 13.98
CA GLY A 293 27.95 -49.52 13.43
C GLY A 293 27.20 -48.56 14.35
N GLN A 294 27.91 -47.87 15.27
CA GLN A 294 27.36 -46.82 16.11
C GLN A 294 27.73 -45.46 15.52
N PHE A 295 26.71 -44.59 15.32
CA PHE A 295 26.96 -43.26 14.86
C PHE A 295 27.70 -42.43 15.94
N ARG A 296 28.84 -41.91 15.57
CA ARG A 296 29.64 -40.97 16.34
C ARG A 296 29.40 -39.57 15.80
N ALA A 297 29.29 -38.61 16.68
CA ALA A 297 28.98 -37.24 16.27
C ALA A 297 29.57 -36.24 17.26
N ASP A 298 30.05 -35.16 16.73
CA ASP A 298 30.31 -33.96 17.45
C ASP A 298 29.04 -33.10 17.60
N LEU A 299 29.07 -32.05 18.41
CA LEU A 299 28.04 -31.04 18.51
C LEU A 299 28.47 -29.84 17.66
N ILE A 300 27.78 -29.61 16.55
CA ILE A 300 28.08 -28.49 15.67
C ILE A 300 26.88 -27.54 15.61
N ILE A 301 27.15 -26.26 15.77
CA ILE A 301 26.14 -25.20 15.70
C ILE A 301 26.41 -24.35 14.45
N ILE A 302 25.59 -24.52 13.43
CA ILE A 302 25.73 -23.84 12.14
C ILE A 302 25.04 -22.49 12.25
N ASN A 303 25.75 -21.40 11.90
CA ASN A 303 25.24 -20.04 11.95
C ASN A 303 25.05 -19.45 10.53
N ASN A 304 26.11 -19.46 9.71
CA ASN A 304 26.07 -18.86 8.40
C ASN A 304 26.64 -19.81 7.34
N ILE A 305 26.10 -19.68 6.12
CA ILE A 305 26.70 -20.21 4.90
C ILE A 305 26.71 -19.09 3.89
N ILE A 306 27.81 -18.95 3.16
CA ILE A 306 27.95 -17.97 2.09
C ILE A 306 28.52 -18.63 0.84
N THR A 307 27.91 -18.37 -0.31
CA THR A 307 28.38 -18.89 -1.59
C THR A 307 28.70 -17.76 -2.55
N VAL A 308 29.72 -17.97 -3.37
CA VAL A 308 30.04 -17.11 -4.50
C VAL A 308 30.10 -17.97 -5.77
N LEU A 309 29.19 -17.70 -6.68
CA LEU A 309 29.04 -18.43 -7.94
C LEU A 309 28.97 -17.45 -9.11
N ASN A 310 29.64 -17.76 -10.21
CA ASN A 310 29.49 -17.01 -11.46
C ASN A 310 28.21 -17.50 -12.15
N SER A 311 27.08 -16.94 -11.73
CA SER A 311 25.75 -17.20 -12.26
C SER A 311 25.25 -15.97 -12.99
N GLN A 312 24.69 -16.14 -14.19
CA GLN A 312 24.21 -15.02 -15.01
C GLN A 312 22.71 -15.20 -15.29
N LEU A 313 21.92 -14.40 -14.61
CA LEU A 313 20.47 -14.31 -14.78
C LEU A 313 20.06 -12.83 -14.73
N PRO A 314 19.00 -12.44 -15.46
CA PRO A 314 18.31 -11.17 -15.24
C PRO A 314 17.56 -11.19 -13.91
N ASP A 315 17.07 -10.01 -13.51
CA ASP A 315 16.19 -9.83 -12.35
C ASP A 315 15.23 -8.68 -12.69
N ALA A 316 14.04 -9.03 -13.16
CA ALA A 316 13.05 -8.07 -13.60
C ALA A 316 12.20 -7.58 -12.43
N THR A 317 12.09 -6.27 -12.30
CA THR A 317 11.10 -5.65 -11.40
C THR A 317 10.30 -4.62 -12.16
N ILE A 318 9.08 -4.34 -11.72
CA ILE A 318 8.21 -3.35 -12.33
C ILE A 318 7.72 -2.37 -11.26
N VAL A 319 7.57 -1.10 -11.65
CA VAL A 319 7.01 -0.05 -10.80
C VAL A 319 5.99 0.75 -11.58
N LEU A 320 4.85 1.02 -10.98
CA LEU A 320 3.89 1.99 -11.46
C LEU A 320 4.40 3.40 -11.14
N GLU A 321 4.67 4.21 -12.17
CA GLU A 321 5.19 5.57 -12.01
C GLU A 321 4.06 6.59 -11.83
N ASP A 322 3.02 6.49 -12.64
CA ASP A 322 1.87 7.39 -12.62
C ASP A 322 0.67 6.75 -13.29
N TYR A 323 -0.52 7.26 -12.98
CA TYR A 323 -1.74 6.91 -13.69
C TYR A 323 -2.66 8.11 -13.86
N ASN A 324 -3.41 8.15 -14.97
CA ASN A 324 -4.39 9.17 -15.26
C ASN A 324 -5.77 8.56 -15.43
N VAL A 325 -6.76 9.18 -14.77
CA VAL A 325 -8.17 8.77 -14.80
C VAL A 325 -9.02 9.98 -15.15
N ASP A 326 -9.84 9.88 -16.19
CA ASP A 326 -10.80 10.90 -16.54
C ASP A 326 -12.15 10.66 -15.84
N CYS A 327 -12.87 11.75 -15.56
CA CYS A 327 -14.16 11.68 -14.88
C CYS A 327 -15.18 10.86 -15.65
N GLY A 328 -15.72 9.84 -15.02
CA GLY A 328 -16.72 8.95 -15.58
C GLY A 328 -16.19 7.99 -16.64
N ASP A 329 -14.88 7.94 -16.86
CA ASP A 329 -14.25 6.96 -17.73
C ASP A 329 -13.75 5.77 -16.89
N ARG A 330 -13.84 4.59 -17.47
CA ARG A 330 -13.27 3.35 -16.93
C ARG A 330 -11.98 2.96 -17.66
N THR A 331 -11.47 3.85 -18.49
CA THR A 331 -10.18 3.70 -19.15
C THR A 331 -9.13 4.48 -18.39
N ILE A 332 -8.10 3.79 -17.93
CA ILE A 332 -6.95 4.38 -17.22
C ILE A 332 -5.73 4.36 -18.12
N LEU A 333 -4.94 5.42 -18.08
CA LEU A 333 -3.63 5.46 -18.69
C LEU A 333 -2.60 5.22 -17.59
N VAL A 334 -1.76 4.20 -17.78
CA VAL A 334 -0.77 3.76 -16.79
C VAL A 334 0.63 3.93 -17.36
N ASP A 335 1.46 4.68 -16.65
CA ASP A 335 2.89 4.80 -16.92
C ASP A 335 3.65 3.89 -15.94
N TYR A 336 4.53 3.06 -16.48
CA TYR A 336 5.28 2.10 -15.69
C TYR A 336 6.75 2.03 -16.14
N THR A 337 7.60 1.51 -15.27
CA THR A 337 9.02 1.27 -15.59
C THR A 337 9.41 -0.15 -15.19
N VAL A 338 10.01 -0.88 -16.11
CA VAL A 338 10.63 -2.18 -15.88
C VAL A 338 12.13 -1.97 -15.65
N PHE A 339 12.65 -2.58 -14.60
CA PHE A 339 14.07 -2.51 -14.24
C PHE A 339 14.69 -3.90 -14.37
N ASN A 340 15.99 -3.93 -14.64
CA ASN A 340 16.85 -5.10 -14.55
C ASN A 340 18.00 -4.78 -13.58
N VAL A 341 17.66 -4.73 -12.28
CA VAL A 341 18.57 -4.35 -11.19
C VAL A 341 18.92 -5.56 -10.35
N ASN A 342 20.05 -5.51 -9.63
CA ASN A 342 20.56 -6.66 -8.86
C ASN A 342 20.73 -7.93 -9.71
N SER A 343 21.05 -7.78 -10.98
CA SER A 343 21.12 -8.82 -11.99
C SER A 343 22.55 -9.08 -12.47
N THR A 344 22.77 -10.22 -13.11
CA THR A 344 24.06 -10.60 -13.70
C THR A 344 23.96 -10.83 -15.20
N GLU A 345 22.78 -10.70 -15.80
CA GLU A 345 22.52 -10.84 -17.23
C GLU A 345 21.53 -9.76 -17.71
N LEU A 346 21.49 -9.50 -19.01
CA LEU A 346 20.47 -8.63 -19.60
C LEU A 346 19.08 -9.26 -19.53
N LEU A 347 18.05 -8.47 -19.29
CA LEU A 347 16.67 -8.89 -19.44
C LEU A 347 16.29 -8.83 -20.93
N PRO A 348 15.85 -9.94 -21.54
CA PRO A 348 15.64 -9.97 -22.98
C PRO A 348 14.46 -9.10 -23.42
N ALA A 349 14.53 -8.56 -24.64
CA ALA A 349 13.40 -7.93 -25.30
C ALA A 349 12.25 -8.93 -25.45
N ASN A 350 11.02 -8.39 -25.43
CA ASN A 350 9.75 -9.13 -25.43
C ASN A 350 9.46 -9.91 -24.13
N THR A 351 10.11 -9.57 -23.02
CA THR A 351 9.68 -10.03 -21.70
C THR A 351 8.26 -9.54 -21.47
N PRO A 352 7.29 -10.44 -21.21
CA PRO A 352 5.89 -10.07 -21.15
C PRO A 352 5.55 -9.29 -19.87
N ILE A 353 4.49 -8.49 -19.94
CA ILE A 353 3.99 -7.71 -18.82
C ILE A 353 2.47 -7.88 -18.79
N ALA A 354 1.94 -8.31 -17.67
CA ALA A 354 0.50 -8.44 -17.46
C ALA A 354 0.00 -7.37 -16.47
N PHE A 355 -1.24 -6.95 -16.67
CA PHE A 355 -1.94 -5.99 -15.82
C PHE A 355 -3.25 -6.59 -15.35
N TYR A 356 -3.47 -6.58 -14.03
CA TYR A 356 -4.64 -7.18 -13.40
C TYR A 356 -5.40 -6.12 -12.58
N ALA A 357 -6.72 -6.19 -12.64
CA ALA A 357 -7.60 -5.47 -11.71
C ALA A 357 -8.37 -6.49 -10.88
N GLU A 358 -8.25 -6.45 -9.55
CA GLU A 358 -8.84 -7.43 -8.63
C GLU A 358 -8.56 -8.89 -9.07
N GLY A 359 -7.32 -9.15 -9.53
CA GLY A 359 -6.88 -10.46 -10.01
C GLY A 359 -7.41 -10.87 -11.39
N THR A 360 -8.15 -9.99 -12.08
CA THR A 360 -8.64 -10.23 -13.45
C THR A 360 -7.72 -9.51 -14.43
N ILE A 361 -7.21 -10.22 -15.44
CA ILE A 361 -6.36 -9.63 -16.47
C ILE A 361 -7.14 -8.60 -17.28
N ILE A 362 -6.56 -7.39 -17.39
CA ILE A 362 -7.16 -6.24 -18.10
C ILE A 362 -6.28 -5.72 -19.23
N GLY A 363 -5.04 -6.14 -19.30
CA GLY A 363 -4.13 -5.73 -20.37
C GLY A 363 -2.83 -6.50 -20.36
N GLN A 364 -2.10 -6.40 -21.45
CA GLN A 364 -0.78 -6.99 -21.61
C GLN A 364 0.12 -6.06 -22.43
N SER A 365 1.41 -6.09 -22.11
CA SER A 365 2.49 -5.39 -22.83
C SER A 365 3.72 -6.29 -22.86
N GLN A 366 4.84 -5.75 -23.30
CA GLN A 366 6.14 -6.40 -23.26
C GLN A 366 7.26 -5.38 -23.39
N THR A 367 8.45 -5.71 -22.93
CA THR A 367 9.65 -4.91 -23.17
C THR A 367 9.96 -4.84 -24.67
N GLN A 368 10.43 -3.69 -25.15
CA GLN A 368 10.74 -3.49 -26.57
C GLN A 368 12.22 -3.77 -26.89
N ASN A 369 13.08 -3.59 -25.90
CA ASN A 369 14.53 -3.73 -26.03
C ASN A 369 15.07 -4.67 -24.98
N ASP A 370 16.28 -5.19 -25.21
CA ASP A 370 17.05 -5.81 -24.15
C ASP A 370 17.40 -4.75 -23.10
N ILE A 371 17.11 -5.02 -21.83
CA ILE A 371 17.42 -4.12 -20.72
C ILE A 371 18.74 -4.59 -20.09
N ALA A 372 19.76 -3.76 -20.19
CA ALA A 372 21.08 -4.06 -19.65
C ALA A 372 21.06 -4.11 -18.11
N ILE A 373 22.06 -4.75 -17.52
CA ILE A 373 22.28 -4.79 -16.06
C ILE A 373 22.26 -3.37 -15.48
N GLY A 374 21.45 -3.13 -14.46
CA GLY A 374 21.29 -1.84 -13.80
C GLY A 374 20.50 -0.80 -14.60
N ALA A 375 19.96 -1.16 -15.77
CA ALA A 375 19.16 -0.27 -16.61
C ALA A 375 17.64 -0.50 -16.44
N SER A 376 16.85 0.32 -17.13
CA SER A 376 15.39 0.23 -17.12
C SER A 376 14.80 0.62 -18.48
N GLU A 377 13.53 0.23 -18.69
CA GLU A 377 12.71 0.63 -19.82
C GLU A 377 11.33 1.09 -19.31
N SER A 378 10.92 2.30 -19.69
CA SER A 378 9.60 2.82 -19.34
C SER A 378 8.59 2.55 -20.45
N GLY A 379 7.33 2.32 -20.08
CA GLY A 379 6.22 2.11 -20.98
C GLY A 379 4.96 2.81 -20.52
N THR A 380 4.02 2.96 -21.45
CA THR A 380 2.68 3.50 -21.19
C THR A 380 1.65 2.59 -21.81
N ILE A 381 0.58 2.27 -21.08
CA ILE A 381 -0.53 1.44 -21.56
C ILE A 381 -1.87 2.04 -21.19
N SER A 382 -2.85 1.91 -22.10
CA SER A 382 -4.25 2.24 -21.83
C SER A 382 -5.01 0.97 -21.48
N LEU A 383 -5.59 0.93 -20.27
CA LEU A 383 -6.31 -0.22 -19.71
C LEU A 383 -7.77 0.13 -19.54
N THR A 384 -8.68 -0.74 -19.98
CA THR A 384 -10.12 -0.57 -19.79
C THR A 384 -10.61 -1.53 -18.71
N LEU A 385 -11.21 -0.97 -17.67
CA LEU A 385 -11.71 -1.71 -16.51
C LEU A 385 -13.09 -2.29 -16.80
N PRO A 386 -13.34 -3.58 -16.52
CA PRO A 386 -14.67 -4.19 -16.62
C PRO A 386 -15.70 -3.49 -15.73
N ASP A 387 -16.96 -3.45 -16.16
CA ASP A 387 -18.06 -2.79 -15.44
C ASP A 387 -18.38 -3.45 -14.08
N GLU A 388 -18.01 -4.71 -13.91
CA GLU A 388 -18.23 -5.48 -12.69
C GLU A 388 -17.26 -5.12 -11.57
N ILE A 389 -16.15 -4.46 -11.89
CA ILE A 389 -15.15 -4.02 -10.90
C ILE A 389 -15.61 -2.70 -10.28
N GLY A 390 -15.48 -2.55 -8.97
CA GLY A 390 -15.83 -1.33 -8.24
C GLY A 390 -15.00 -0.11 -8.62
N ASP A 391 -15.21 0.99 -7.91
CA ASP A 391 -14.52 2.26 -8.18
C ASP A 391 -13.18 2.39 -7.42
N ILE A 392 -12.97 1.56 -6.38
CA ILE A 392 -11.68 1.40 -5.69
C ILE A 392 -11.13 0.05 -6.11
N ILE A 393 -9.91 0.03 -6.63
CA ILE A 393 -9.37 -1.10 -7.38
C ILE A 393 -7.94 -1.38 -6.94
N LEU A 394 -7.64 -2.65 -6.67
CA LEU A 394 -6.26 -3.12 -6.61
C LEU A 394 -5.78 -3.38 -8.04
N LEU A 395 -4.91 -2.51 -8.55
CA LEU A 395 -4.20 -2.69 -9.81
C LEU A 395 -2.88 -3.39 -9.52
N THR A 396 -2.66 -4.55 -10.13
CA THR A 396 -1.42 -5.32 -10.07
C THR A 396 -0.73 -5.27 -11.42
N LEU A 397 0.52 -4.86 -11.43
CA LEU A 397 1.44 -4.92 -12.57
C LEU A 397 2.38 -6.10 -12.33
N ALA A 398 2.53 -6.97 -13.30
CA ALA A 398 3.43 -8.12 -13.24
C ALA A 398 4.33 -8.17 -14.48
N VAL A 399 5.64 -7.99 -14.31
CA VAL A 399 6.63 -8.23 -15.36
C VAL A 399 6.99 -9.71 -15.38
N ASP A 400 7.44 -10.19 -16.52
CA ASP A 400 7.66 -11.60 -16.82
C ASP A 400 6.42 -12.48 -16.61
N ASP A 401 5.25 -11.94 -16.88
CA ASP A 401 3.98 -12.66 -16.81
C ASP A 401 3.25 -12.56 -18.15
N ASP A 402 2.99 -13.71 -18.78
CA ASP A 402 2.26 -13.83 -20.03
C ASP A 402 0.73 -13.76 -19.87
N GLY A 403 0.25 -13.44 -18.67
CA GLY A 403 -1.17 -13.40 -18.29
C GLY A 403 -1.68 -14.73 -17.73
N SER A 404 -0.82 -15.70 -17.54
CA SER A 404 -1.16 -16.97 -16.87
C SER A 404 -0.75 -17.01 -15.39
N GLY A 405 -0.05 -15.97 -14.91
CA GLY A 405 0.53 -15.89 -13.59
C GLY A 405 1.84 -16.66 -13.47
N ASN A 406 2.53 -16.96 -14.60
CA ASN A 406 3.79 -17.66 -14.59
C ASN A 406 4.82 -16.89 -15.41
N GLY A 407 6.06 -16.85 -14.90
CA GLY A 407 7.22 -16.35 -15.61
C GLY A 407 7.64 -17.23 -16.79
N ILE A 408 8.28 -16.63 -17.78
CA ILE A 408 8.86 -17.32 -18.93
C ILE A 408 10.37 -17.11 -19.03
N VAL A 409 10.92 -16.09 -18.39
CA VAL A 409 12.34 -15.82 -18.24
C VAL A 409 12.79 -16.44 -16.92
N ALA A 410 13.88 -17.18 -16.93
CA ALA A 410 14.47 -17.62 -15.66
C ALA A 410 15.21 -16.45 -15.03
N GLU A 411 14.87 -16.09 -13.80
CA GLU A 411 15.38 -14.91 -13.11
C GLU A 411 16.05 -15.26 -11.78
N ILE A 412 16.79 -14.33 -11.24
CA ILE A 412 17.43 -14.48 -9.93
C ILE A 412 16.36 -14.57 -8.85
N THR A 413 15.39 -13.66 -8.89
CA THR A 413 14.30 -13.57 -7.93
C THR A 413 12.96 -13.58 -8.64
N GLU A 414 12.19 -14.64 -8.48
CA GLU A 414 10.87 -14.82 -9.12
C GLU A 414 9.71 -14.18 -8.32
N THR A 415 9.99 -13.51 -7.19
CA THR A 415 8.95 -13.01 -6.29
C THR A 415 8.86 -11.48 -6.21
N ASN A 416 9.75 -10.77 -6.91
CA ASN A 416 9.83 -9.30 -6.92
C ASN A 416 9.28 -8.67 -8.21
N ASN A 417 8.64 -9.46 -9.07
CA ASN A 417 8.16 -9.07 -10.40
C ASN A 417 6.83 -8.32 -10.38
N ILE A 418 6.31 -7.98 -9.20
CA ILE A 418 4.95 -7.45 -9.03
C ILE A 418 4.99 -6.10 -8.32
N ASP A 419 4.14 -5.17 -8.79
CA ASP A 419 3.79 -3.94 -8.08
C ASP A 419 2.27 -3.83 -7.92
N ASP A 420 1.82 -3.62 -6.68
CA ASP A 420 0.41 -3.55 -6.30
C ASP A 420 0.05 -2.12 -5.87
N VAL A 421 -0.91 -1.51 -6.56
CA VAL A 421 -1.36 -0.15 -6.27
C VAL A 421 -2.87 -0.07 -6.13
N ILE A 422 -3.35 0.59 -5.07
CA ILE A 422 -4.77 0.90 -4.92
C ILE A 422 -5.05 2.22 -5.64
N LEU A 423 -5.94 2.20 -6.62
CA LEU A 423 -6.40 3.38 -7.33
C LEU A 423 -7.91 3.59 -7.13
N GLU A 424 -8.35 4.83 -7.27
CA GLU A 424 -9.75 5.24 -7.16
C GLU A 424 -10.19 5.90 -8.46
N LEU A 425 -11.28 5.40 -9.06
CA LEU A 425 -11.88 5.98 -10.25
C LEU A 425 -12.62 7.29 -9.93
N LEU A 426 -12.56 8.22 -10.86
CA LEU A 426 -13.28 9.49 -10.77
C LEU A 426 -14.72 9.31 -11.24
N VAL A 427 -15.66 9.27 -10.29
CA VAL A 427 -17.08 9.00 -10.56
C VAL A 427 -17.83 10.29 -10.83
N LEU A 428 -18.57 10.32 -11.94
CA LEU A 428 -19.52 11.41 -12.22
C LEU A 428 -20.69 11.38 -11.23
N PRO A 429 -21.31 12.54 -10.94
CA PRO A 429 -22.56 12.57 -10.20
C PRO A 429 -23.63 11.74 -10.90
N PRO A 430 -24.56 11.10 -10.16
CA PRO A 430 -25.61 10.30 -10.78
C PRO A 430 -26.49 11.16 -11.71
N VAL A 431 -26.73 10.68 -12.92
CA VAL A 431 -27.52 11.38 -13.95
C VAL A 431 -28.91 11.72 -13.45
N GLN A 432 -29.30 13.00 -13.56
CA GLN A 432 -30.59 13.52 -13.17
C GLN A 432 -31.37 13.96 -14.41
N ILE A 433 -32.65 13.54 -14.52
CA ILE A 433 -33.57 14.13 -15.46
C ILE A 433 -34.23 15.33 -14.79
N LEU A 434 -33.84 16.54 -15.15
CA LEU A 434 -34.38 17.76 -14.57
C LEU A 434 -35.67 18.15 -15.31
N PRO A 435 -36.84 18.21 -14.61
CA PRO A 435 -38.08 18.67 -15.22
C PRO A 435 -38.04 20.19 -15.39
N ASN A 436 -38.68 20.66 -16.46
CA ASN A 436 -38.96 22.08 -16.60
C ASN A 436 -39.95 22.55 -15.53
N GLN A 437 -39.73 23.77 -15.00
CA GLN A 437 -40.63 24.38 -14.03
C GLN A 437 -41.56 25.39 -14.72
N ILE A 438 -42.82 25.39 -14.28
CA ILE A 438 -43.83 26.35 -14.75
C ILE A 438 -44.30 27.14 -13.52
N GLY A 439 -44.06 28.44 -13.53
CA GLY A 439 -44.50 29.37 -12.51
C GLY A 439 -45.79 30.12 -12.90
N CYS A 440 -46.54 30.59 -11.92
CA CYS A 440 -47.67 31.47 -12.17
C CYS A 440 -47.18 32.90 -12.37
N ASN A 441 -47.69 33.56 -13.44
CA ASN A 441 -47.38 34.95 -13.74
C ASN A 441 -47.76 35.87 -12.57
N GLU A 442 -46.76 36.52 -12.01
CA GLU A 442 -46.87 37.48 -10.89
C GLU A 442 -46.95 38.93 -11.43
N GLY A 443 -46.88 39.12 -12.74
CA GLY A 443 -46.84 40.37 -13.48
C GLY A 443 -45.64 40.42 -14.43
N PHE A 444 -45.78 41.03 -15.60
CA PHE A 444 -44.71 41.24 -16.59
C PHE A 444 -44.02 39.97 -17.06
N ASN A 445 -44.73 38.82 -17.11
CA ASN A 445 -44.19 37.50 -17.43
C ASN A 445 -43.07 37.04 -16.48
N SER A 446 -43.13 37.47 -15.20
CA SER A 446 -42.22 37.07 -14.14
C SER A 446 -42.93 36.15 -13.13
N ALA A 447 -42.20 35.20 -12.59
CA ALA A 447 -42.61 34.34 -11.49
C ALA A 447 -41.41 34.02 -10.58
N THR A 448 -41.72 33.61 -9.37
CA THR A 448 -40.70 33.16 -8.41
C THR A 448 -40.65 31.64 -8.43
N PHE A 449 -39.45 31.11 -8.59
CA PHE A 449 -39.16 29.67 -8.65
C PHE A 449 -38.25 29.25 -7.47
N ASN A 450 -38.52 28.05 -6.94
CA ASN A 450 -37.56 27.34 -6.14
C ASN A 450 -36.80 26.37 -7.06
N LEU A 451 -35.58 26.71 -7.44
CA LEU A 451 -34.79 25.91 -8.39
C LEU A 451 -34.33 24.59 -7.79
N ILE A 452 -34.30 24.47 -6.46
CA ILE A 452 -33.90 23.23 -5.77
C ILE A 452 -34.98 22.13 -5.96
N ASP A 453 -36.23 22.50 -6.12
CA ASP A 453 -37.34 21.56 -6.28
C ASP A 453 -37.29 20.71 -7.57
N ILE A 454 -36.37 21.04 -8.53
CA ILE A 454 -36.17 20.24 -9.72
C ILE A 454 -35.52 18.89 -9.44
N PHE A 455 -34.80 18.77 -8.31
CA PHE A 455 -34.16 17.53 -7.92
C PHE A 455 -35.16 16.61 -7.22
N LEU A 456 -35.46 15.48 -7.86
CA LEU A 456 -36.39 14.47 -7.34
C LEU A 456 -35.75 13.50 -6.34
N ILE A 457 -34.49 13.72 -5.93
CA ILE A 457 -33.72 12.82 -5.07
C ILE A 457 -33.58 13.40 -3.66
N SER A 458 -33.50 12.51 -2.68
CA SER A 458 -33.34 12.86 -1.27
C SER A 458 -32.12 13.74 -1.01
N GLU A 459 -32.28 14.76 -0.18
CA GLU A 459 -31.30 15.79 0.19
C GLU A 459 -29.90 15.29 0.59
N SER A 460 -29.73 14.00 0.84
CA SER A 460 -28.45 13.42 1.31
C SER A 460 -27.39 13.15 0.22
N LEU A 461 -27.74 13.33 -1.06
CA LEU A 461 -26.85 13.08 -2.20
C LEU A 461 -26.42 14.34 -2.96
N LEU A 462 -26.86 15.51 -2.53
CA LEU A 462 -26.64 16.77 -3.24
C LEU A 462 -25.80 17.72 -2.38
N THR A 463 -24.51 17.47 -2.30
CA THR A 463 -23.63 18.24 -1.42
C THR A 463 -23.19 19.58 -2.01
N ASP A 464 -23.04 19.68 -3.35
CA ASP A 464 -22.59 20.91 -3.98
C ASP A 464 -23.30 21.13 -5.34
N ILE A 465 -24.36 21.96 -5.32
CA ILE A 465 -25.11 22.34 -6.51
C ILE A 465 -25.05 23.84 -6.69
N THR A 466 -24.68 24.29 -7.88
CA THR A 466 -24.67 25.71 -8.26
C THR A 466 -25.48 25.95 -9.51
N PHE A 467 -26.26 27.04 -9.53
CA PHE A 467 -27.13 27.45 -10.63
C PHE A 467 -26.59 28.67 -11.34
N TYR A 468 -26.78 28.74 -12.67
CA TYR A 468 -26.31 29.83 -13.51
C TYR A 468 -27.35 30.22 -14.54
N GLU A 469 -27.35 31.51 -14.91
CA GLU A 469 -28.24 32.05 -15.96
C GLU A 469 -27.69 31.81 -17.37
N SER A 470 -26.39 31.56 -17.52
CA SER A 470 -25.74 31.30 -18.80
C SER A 470 -24.69 30.18 -18.67
N PHE A 471 -24.45 29.52 -19.82
CA PHE A 471 -23.41 28.51 -19.92
C PHE A 471 -21.99 29.12 -19.76
N GLU A 472 -21.82 30.36 -20.26
CA GLU A 472 -20.55 31.11 -20.14
C GLU A 472 -20.22 31.41 -18.68
N ASP A 473 -21.22 31.80 -17.87
CA ASP A 473 -21.02 32.06 -16.43
C ASP A 473 -20.68 30.76 -15.69
N LEU A 474 -21.32 29.66 -16.04
CA LEU A 474 -21.01 28.36 -15.48
C LEU A 474 -19.57 27.94 -15.80
N GLN A 475 -19.14 28.06 -17.07
CA GLN A 475 -17.76 27.72 -17.46
C GLN A 475 -16.72 28.60 -16.76
N ALA A 476 -17.05 29.88 -16.59
CA ALA A 476 -16.17 30.84 -15.91
C ALA A 476 -16.24 30.73 -14.37
N ASN A 477 -17.18 29.96 -13.84
CA ASN A 477 -17.47 29.84 -12.41
C ASN A 477 -17.74 31.21 -11.76
N THR A 478 -18.54 32.05 -12.45
CA THR A 478 -18.86 33.43 -12.05
C THR A 478 -20.37 33.64 -12.14
N ASN A 479 -20.86 34.66 -11.45
CA ASN A 479 -22.26 35.10 -11.47
C ASN A 479 -23.26 33.95 -11.13
N GLU A 480 -22.91 33.14 -10.14
CA GLU A 480 -23.82 32.11 -9.62
C GLU A 480 -25.13 32.70 -9.10
N ILE A 481 -26.23 31.98 -9.21
CA ILE A 481 -27.52 32.37 -8.65
C ILE A 481 -27.47 32.18 -7.12
N ILE A 482 -27.35 33.27 -6.39
CA ILE A 482 -27.11 33.27 -4.93
C ILE A 482 -28.31 32.74 -4.14
N ASN A 483 -29.57 32.98 -4.64
CA ASN A 483 -30.79 32.58 -3.96
C ASN A 483 -31.63 31.61 -4.83
N PRO A 484 -31.21 30.36 -5.02
CA PRO A 484 -31.92 29.42 -5.89
C PRO A 484 -33.32 29.04 -5.34
N GLU A 485 -33.55 29.14 -4.05
CA GLU A 485 -34.87 28.89 -3.45
C GLU A 485 -35.92 29.97 -3.78
N SER A 486 -35.49 31.14 -4.28
CA SER A 486 -36.38 32.26 -4.60
C SER A 486 -35.84 33.03 -5.82
N TYR A 487 -35.72 32.32 -6.92
CA TYR A 487 -35.23 32.88 -8.18
C TYR A 487 -36.39 33.50 -8.98
N SER A 488 -36.19 34.70 -9.48
CA SER A 488 -37.14 35.35 -10.43
C SER A 488 -36.55 35.31 -11.82
N ASN A 489 -37.33 34.80 -12.78
CA ASN A 489 -36.90 34.72 -14.18
C ASN A 489 -36.69 36.12 -14.81
N VAL A 490 -35.68 36.22 -15.67
CA VAL A 490 -35.36 37.41 -16.45
C VAL A 490 -36.04 37.39 -17.80
N ASN A 491 -36.26 36.22 -18.36
CA ASN A 491 -36.93 36.01 -19.65
C ASN A 491 -37.99 34.91 -19.52
N ASN A 492 -38.95 34.84 -20.47
CA ASN A 492 -39.96 33.80 -20.50
C ASN A 492 -40.12 33.21 -21.94
N PRO A 493 -39.81 31.92 -22.17
CA PRO A 493 -39.13 30.99 -21.28
C PRO A 493 -37.64 31.33 -21.10
N GLN A 494 -37.04 30.86 -20.00
CA GLN A 494 -35.62 31.02 -19.72
C GLN A 494 -34.97 29.65 -19.52
N THR A 495 -33.83 29.41 -20.18
CA THR A 495 -32.98 28.24 -19.94
C THR A 495 -32.00 28.60 -18.81
N LEU A 496 -31.86 27.71 -17.85
CA LEU A 496 -30.92 27.79 -16.73
C LEU A 496 -30.00 26.58 -16.76
N PHE A 497 -28.81 26.75 -16.22
CA PHE A 497 -27.78 25.72 -16.14
C PHE A 497 -27.50 25.40 -14.68
N VAL A 498 -27.23 24.13 -14.41
CA VAL A 498 -26.87 23.68 -13.08
C VAL A 498 -25.64 22.80 -13.16
N LYS A 499 -24.68 23.11 -12.30
CA LYS A 499 -23.48 22.32 -12.06
C LYS A 499 -23.69 21.47 -10.82
N VAL A 500 -23.51 20.17 -10.94
CA VAL A 500 -23.54 19.22 -9.82
C VAL A 500 -22.12 18.74 -9.61
N ASP A 501 -21.53 19.06 -8.48
CA ASP A 501 -20.15 18.70 -8.14
C ASP A 501 -20.09 17.35 -7.40
N ASN A 502 -19.12 16.52 -7.78
CA ASN A 502 -18.64 15.34 -7.06
C ASN A 502 -17.11 15.36 -7.16
N SER A 503 -16.51 16.27 -6.41
CA SER A 503 -15.10 16.64 -6.54
C SER A 503 -14.16 15.43 -6.65
N PRO A 504 -13.22 15.41 -7.64
CA PRO A 504 -12.91 16.50 -8.58
C PRO A 504 -13.82 16.57 -9.82
N CYS A 505 -14.78 15.65 -9.96
CA CYS A 505 -15.70 15.58 -11.08
C CYS A 505 -16.92 16.48 -10.90
N TYR A 506 -17.53 16.86 -12.01
CA TYR A 506 -18.83 17.53 -12.03
C TYR A 506 -19.58 17.17 -13.30
N ASP A 507 -20.91 17.36 -13.27
CA ASP A 507 -21.75 17.25 -14.46
C ASP A 507 -22.59 18.51 -14.63
N ILE A 508 -23.02 18.80 -15.86
CA ILE A 508 -23.77 19.99 -16.21
C ILE A 508 -25.11 19.57 -16.81
N TYR A 509 -26.17 20.13 -16.26
CA TYR A 509 -27.53 19.93 -16.78
C TYR A 509 -28.15 21.27 -17.14
N GLU A 510 -29.08 21.25 -18.13
CA GLU A 510 -29.92 22.38 -18.47
C GLU A 510 -31.39 22.07 -18.20
N PHE A 511 -32.14 23.07 -17.80
CA PHE A 511 -33.60 23.01 -17.66
C PHE A 511 -34.24 24.35 -17.98
N GLN A 512 -35.54 24.37 -18.19
CA GLN A 512 -36.27 25.60 -18.48
C GLN A 512 -37.19 25.98 -17.32
N VAL A 513 -37.21 27.28 -17.03
CA VAL A 513 -38.31 27.91 -16.30
C VAL A 513 -39.17 28.69 -17.24
N SER A 514 -40.49 28.54 -17.12
CA SER A 514 -41.48 29.23 -17.93
C SER A 514 -42.60 29.81 -17.06
N VAL A 515 -43.20 30.87 -17.52
CA VAL A 515 -44.27 31.56 -16.79
C VAL A 515 -45.54 31.46 -17.60
N ASP A 516 -46.56 30.91 -16.96
CA ASP A 516 -47.90 30.83 -17.54
C ASP A 516 -48.90 31.63 -16.70
N ASN A 517 -49.95 32.15 -17.34
CA ASN A 517 -50.99 32.80 -16.59
C ASN A 517 -51.79 31.75 -15.78
N CYS A 518 -51.95 31.99 -14.50
CA CYS A 518 -52.74 31.17 -13.62
C CYS A 518 -54.14 31.78 -13.40
N PRO A 519 -55.17 30.99 -13.01
CA PRO A 519 -56.48 31.52 -12.69
C PRO A 519 -56.38 32.56 -11.57
N PRO A 520 -56.97 33.76 -11.72
CA PRO A 520 -56.96 34.80 -10.70
C PRO A 520 -57.62 34.34 -9.40
N HIS A 521 -57.08 34.72 -8.27
CA HIS A 521 -57.65 34.45 -6.98
C HIS A 521 -58.61 35.57 -6.55
N VAL A 522 -59.89 35.26 -6.48
CA VAL A 522 -60.94 36.20 -6.14
C VAL A 522 -61.17 36.24 -4.63
N PRO A 523 -60.98 37.39 -3.93
CA PRO A 523 -61.20 37.47 -2.50
C PRO A 523 -62.71 37.41 -2.16
N GLU A 524 -63.03 36.88 -1.00
CA GLU A 524 -64.41 36.72 -0.53
C GLU A 524 -65.03 38.05 -0.10
N GLY A 525 -64.27 39.11 0.15
CA GLY A 525 -64.76 40.41 0.53
C GLY A 525 -63.74 41.52 0.45
N PHE A 526 -64.20 42.78 0.56
CA PHE A 526 -63.37 43.96 0.66
C PHE A 526 -64.13 45.08 1.39
N SER A 527 -63.38 46.14 1.82
CA SER A 527 -63.92 47.21 2.66
C SER A 527 -63.60 48.58 2.06
N PRO A 528 -64.45 49.13 1.19
CA PRO A 528 -64.18 50.42 0.52
C PRO A 528 -64.48 51.60 1.42
N ASN A 529 -63.81 51.69 2.56
CA ASN A 529 -63.93 52.73 3.60
C ASN A 529 -62.87 53.84 3.52
N ASN A 530 -61.96 53.73 2.54
CA ASN A 530 -60.89 54.68 2.26
C ASN A 530 -59.86 54.80 3.38
N ASP A 531 -59.56 53.70 4.10
CA ASP A 531 -58.52 53.61 5.11
C ASP A 531 -57.15 53.15 4.54
N GLY A 532 -57.08 52.89 3.24
CA GLY A 532 -55.87 52.45 2.53
C GLY A 532 -55.72 50.93 2.50
N THR A 533 -56.66 50.15 3.11
CA THR A 533 -56.57 48.68 3.15
C THR A 533 -57.85 48.06 2.58
N ASN A 534 -57.71 47.21 1.54
CA ASN A 534 -58.82 46.55 0.88
C ASN A 534 -59.94 47.50 0.38
N ASP A 535 -59.58 48.70 0.00
CA ASP A 535 -60.55 49.73 -0.44
C ASP A 535 -61.19 49.46 -1.81
N TRP A 536 -60.73 48.46 -2.54
CA TRP A 536 -61.27 48.04 -3.81
C TRP A 536 -61.23 46.54 -3.93
N PHE A 537 -62.03 46.00 -4.84
CA PHE A 537 -62.11 44.60 -5.10
C PHE A 537 -60.85 44.13 -5.86
N ASN A 538 -59.80 43.87 -5.10
CA ASN A 538 -58.50 43.46 -5.60
C ASN A 538 -58.48 41.97 -5.84
N ILE A 539 -58.63 41.54 -7.10
CA ILE A 539 -58.50 40.16 -7.53
C ILE A 539 -57.06 39.91 -7.83
N GLN A 540 -56.40 39.10 -6.99
CA GLN A 540 -54.98 38.79 -7.13
C GLN A 540 -54.73 37.97 -8.39
N GLY A 541 -53.65 38.30 -9.15
CA GLY A 541 -53.33 37.65 -10.43
C GLY A 541 -54.24 38.01 -11.58
N LEU A 542 -55.02 39.11 -11.47
CA LEU A 542 -55.89 39.61 -12.55
C LEU A 542 -55.32 40.81 -13.32
N TYR A 543 -55.02 41.85 -12.56
CA TYR A 543 -54.56 43.11 -13.13
C TYR A 543 -53.11 42.98 -13.59
N ASP A 544 -52.79 43.63 -14.73
CA ASP A 544 -51.48 43.56 -15.39
C ASP A 544 -51.09 42.18 -15.99
N ILE A 545 -51.95 41.17 -15.78
CA ILE A 545 -51.82 39.84 -16.37
C ILE A 545 -52.91 39.58 -17.42
N PHE A 546 -54.17 39.79 -17.05
CA PHE A 546 -55.32 39.69 -17.94
C PHE A 546 -55.79 41.10 -18.33
N GLU A 547 -55.00 41.82 -19.12
CA GLU A 547 -55.24 43.23 -19.44
C GLU A 547 -56.60 43.46 -20.12
N HIS A 548 -57.12 42.46 -20.81
CA HIS A 548 -58.38 42.54 -21.54
C HIS A 548 -59.58 41.98 -20.77
N HIS A 549 -59.41 41.71 -19.47
CA HIS A 549 -60.48 41.15 -18.67
C HIS A 549 -61.72 42.07 -18.60
N GLN A 550 -62.86 41.44 -18.32
CA GLN A 550 -64.11 42.14 -18.06
C GLN A 550 -64.70 41.64 -16.71
N LEU A 551 -64.86 42.57 -15.79
CA LEU A 551 -65.51 42.30 -14.48
C LEU A 551 -66.92 42.93 -14.48
N LYS A 552 -67.92 42.11 -14.19
CA LYS A 552 -69.32 42.53 -14.02
C LYS A 552 -69.78 42.21 -12.58
N ILE A 553 -70.35 43.21 -11.89
CA ILE A 553 -70.90 43.03 -10.56
C ILE A 553 -72.40 43.22 -10.59
N PHE A 554 -73.08 42.33 -9.92
CA PHE A 554 -74.56 42.30 -9.85
C PHE A 554 -75.01 42.42 -8.39
N ASN A 555 -76.10 43.09 -8.14
CA ASN A 555 -76.73 43.08 -6.84
C ASN A 555 -77.50 41.75 -6.62
N ARG A 556 -78.07 41.53 -5.41
CA ARG A 556 -78.84 40.31 -5.06
C ARG A 556 -80.08 40.08 -5.92
N TYR A 557 -80.49 41.04 -6.68
CA TYR A 557 -81.63 40.95 -7.59
C TYR A 557 -81.23 40.64 -9.04
N GLY A 558 -79.91 40.41 -9.29
CA GLY A 558 -79.39 40.15 -10.62
C GLY A 558 -79.23 41.40 -11.49
N THR A 559 -79.33 42.58 -10.95
CA THR A 559 -79.14 43.83 -11.67
C THR A 559 -77.66 44.11 -11.80
N LEU A 560 -77.13 44.37 -13.01
CA LEU A 560 -75.78 44.80 -13.25
C LEU A 560 -75.60 46.23 -12.68
N ILE A 561 -74.67 46.35 -11.72
CA ILE A 561 -74.39 47.62 -10.99
C ILE A 561 -73.01 48.19 -11.30
N PHE A 562 -72.09 47.33 -11.73
CA PHE A 562 -70.75 47.78 -12.11
C PHE A 562 -70.20 46.92 -13.25
N GLU A 563 -69.50 47.56 -14.14
CA GLU A 563 -68.68 46.93 -15.17
C GLU A 563 -67.31 47.58 -15.23
N GLY A 564 -66.28 46.72 -15.08
CA GLY A 564 -64.88 47.16 -14.98
C GLY A 564 -63.97 46.34 -15.88
N ASN A 565 -62.75 46.85 -15.99
CA ASN A 565 -61.63 46.27 -16.75
C ASN A 565 -60.29 46.68 -16.07
N ASN A 566 -59.17 46.41 -16.72
CA ASN A 566 -57.85 46.72 -16.16
C ASN A 566 -57.71 48.19 -15.70
N ASN A 567 -58.34 49.14 -16.40
CA ASN A 567 -58.28 50.58 -16.12
C ASN A 567 -59.40 51.08 -15.18
N ASN A 568 -60.43 50.27 -14.96
CA ASN A 568 -61.59 50.66 -14.16
C ASN A 568 -61.88 49.60 -13.08
N LYS A 569 -61.25 49.78 -11.93
CA LYS A 569 -61.32 48.89 -10.75
C LYS A 569 -62.57 49.18 -9.91
N TRP A 570 -63.15 48.16 -9.23
CA TRP A 570 -64.38 48.33 -8.43
C TRP A 570 -64.04 48.76 -6.99
N TYR A 571 -64.42 50.01 -6.65
CA TYR A 571 -64.29 50.61 -5.30
C TYR A 571 -65.63 50.59 -4.56
N GLY A 572 -66.46 49.59 -4.74
CA GLY A 572 -67.79 49.58 -4.13
C GLY A 572 -68.77 50.62 -4.65
N ARG A 573 -68.53 51.17 -5.86
CA ARG A 573 -69.35 52.22 -6.46
C ARG A 573 -70.07 51.72 -7.72
N ILE A 574 -71.29 52.20 -7.90
CA ILE A 574 -72.14 51.86 -9.05
C ILE A 574 -71.70 52.69 -10.26
N ASN A 575 -71.55 52.05 -11.44
CA ASN A 575 -71.29 52.73 -12.70
C ASN A 575 -72.25 52.32 -13.80
N ARG A 576 -73.34 51.61 -13.44
CA ARG A 576 -74.39 51.18 -14.36
C ARG A 576 -75.78 51.41 -13.73
N GLY A 577 -76.73 51.91 -14.58
CA GLY A 577 -78.11 52.21 -14.19
C GLY A 577 -78.43 53.69 -14.08
N LEU A 578 -79.70 54.05 -14.44
CA LEU A 578 -80.19 55.41 -14.44
C LEU A 578 -80.25 55.96 -12.98
N ASN A 579 -79.61 57.12 -12.73
CA ASN A 579 -79.64 57.90 -11.51
C ASN A 579 -78.84 57.35 -10.30
N ASN A 580 -77.99 56.35 -10.45
CA ASN A 580 -77.22 55.75 -9.35
C ASN A 580 -75.71 55.79 -9.58
N ASP A 581 -75.23 56.44 -10.64
CA ASP A 581 -73.83 56.53 -10.98
C ASP A 581 -73.00 57.20 -9.87
N GLY A 582 -71.92 56.59 -9.47
CA GLY A 582 -71.00 57.03 -8.44
C GLY A 582 -71.47 56.77 -6.99
N LYS A 583 -72.66 56.24 -6.75
CA LYS A 583 -73.13 55.90 -5.39
C LYS A 583 -72.42 54.69 -4.84
N ILE A 584 -72.09 54.73 -3.54
CA ILE A 584 -71.55 53.62 -2.79
C ILE A 584 -72.66 52.56 -2.62
N VAL A 585 -72.30 51.26 -2.81
CA VAL A 585 -73.24 50.13 -2.65
C VAL A 585 -73.46 49.86 -1.16
N PRO A 586 -74.64 49.45 -0.69
CA PRO A 586 -74.85 49.04 0.68
C PRO A 586 -73.99 47.85 1.12
N VAL A 587 -73.72 47.73 2.43
CA VAL A 587 -73.10 46.52 3.02
C VAL A 587 -73.89 45.26 2.59
N GLY A 588 -73.21 44.26 2.09
CA GLY A 588 -73.89 43.01 1.67
C GLY A 588 -73.13 42.21 0.65
N THR A 589 -73.76 41.13 0.20
CA THR A 589 -73.21 40.20 -0.79
C THR A 589 -73.59 40.63 -2.20
N TYR A 590 -72.62 40.64 -3.08
CA TYR A 590 -72.73 40.93 -4.51
C TYR A 590 -72.22 39.76 -5.31
N PHE A 591 -72.78 39.58 -6.52
CA PHE A 591 -72.33 38.52 -7.41
C PHE A 591 -71.42 39.12 -8.50
N TYR A 592 -70.39 38.38 -8.88
CA TYR A 592 -69.48 38.80 -9.93
C TYR A 592 -69.49 37.78 -11.09
N ILE A 593 -69.22 38.26 -12.29
CA ILE A 593 -68.76 37.49 -13.42
C ILE A 593 -67.47 38.14 -13.87
N LEU A 594 -66.38 37.35 -13.75
CA LEU A 594 -65.07 37.72 -14.22
C LEU A 594 -64.75 36.94 -15.48
N ASN A 595 -64.60 37.60 -16.60
CA ASN A 595 -64.13 37.01 -17.84
C ASN A 595 -62.69 37.47 -18.09
N PRO A 596 -61.71 36.60 -18.03
CA PRO A 596 -60.31 36.92 -18.33
C PRO A 596 -60.09 37.34 -19.80
N ASN A 597 -60.99 36.96 -20.70
CA ASN A 597 -60.88 37.16 -22.16
C ASN A 597 -59.65 36.54 -22.80
N GLU A 598 -59.18 35.43 -22.24
CA GLU A 598 -58.08 34.60 -22.73
C GLU A 598 -58.63 33.23 -23.16
N THR A 599 -58.07 32.65 -24.24
CA THR A 599 -58.58 31.43 -24.87
C THR A 599 -58.62 30.21 -23.95
N ASN A 600 -57.72 30.15 -22.99
CA ASN A 600 -57.56 29.00 -22.09
C ASN A 600 -58.29 29.16 -20.75
N PHE A 601 -58.96 30.33 -20.52
CA PHE A 601 -59.62 30.62 -19.26
C PHE A 601 -61.11 30.78 -19.43
N ARG A 602 -61.85 30.04 -18.66
CA ARG A 602 -63.31 30.19 -18.59
C ARG A 602 -63.70 31.34 -17.66
N PRO A 603 -64.83 32.04 -17.94
CA PRO A 603 -65.36 33.01 -17.01
C PRO A 603 -65.58 32.41 -15.62
N GLN A 604 -65.12 33.12 -14.60
CA GLN A 604 -65.35 32.79 -13.19
C GLN A 604 -66.59 33.51 -12.68
N MET A 605 -67.41 32.82 -11.89
CA MET A 605 -68.59 33.38 -11.29
C MET A 605 -68.59 33.06 -9.78
N GLY A 606 -68.95 34.03 -9.00
CA GLY A 606 -68.98 33.87 -7.56
C GLY A 606 -69.67 35.03 -6.85
N TRP A 607 -69.40 35.18 -5.59
CA TRP A 607 -69.89 36.24 -4.74
C TRP A 607 -68.71 36.97 -4.03
N VAL A 608 -68.98 38.21 -3.64
CA VAL A 608 -68.05 39.02 -2.87
C VAL A 608 -68.86 39.80 -1.81
N TYR A 609 -68.33 39.85 -0.61
CA TYR A 609 -68.94 40.60 0.48
C TYR A 609 -68.33 42.01 0.59
N VAL A 610 -69.20 43.03 0.59
CA VAL A 610 -68.80 44.44 0.83
C VAL A 610 -69.15 44.82 2.25
N ASN A 611 -68.16 45.31 2.99
CA ASN A 611 -68.31 45.88 4.37
C ASN A 611 -67.57 47.23 4.40
N TYR A 612 -67.90 48.12 5.36
CA TYR A 612 -67.22 49.42 5.48
C TYR A 612 -66.58 49.54 6.84
#